data_d49b84816640a95e905d12f9cf32b758
#
_entry.id   d49b84816640a95e905d12f9cf32b758
#
_cell.length_a   1.000
_cell.length_b   1.000
_cell.length_c   1.000
_cell.angle_alpha   90.00
_cell.angle_beta   90.00
_cell.angle_gamma   90.00
#
_symmetry.space_group_name_H-M   'P 1'
#
loop_
_entity.id
_entity.type
_entity.pdbx_description
1 polymer ?
#
loop_
_entity_poly.entity_id
_entity_poly.type
_entity_poly.pdbx_seq_one_letter_code
_entity_poly.pdbx_strand_id
1 'polypeptide(L)'
;QATLKRPDLYGKTGTTNDAVDTWFAGFHPTVAAVVWMGYDSPRSLGDRETGGGLSLPVWISFMQTALNGVPVYEPSAPEGVVNVGGEWFYGEFSRGGGVSSVGGNEAPAGRTPSEERRSILDLFRN
;
A
#
# COMPACT_ATOMS: atom_id res chain seq x y z
N GLN A 1 18.09 -7.39 -6.12
CA GLN A 1 16.95 -6.63 -5.56
C GLN A 1 16.58 -7.20 -4.21
N ALA A 2 16.44 -6.33 -3.20
CA ALA A 2 15.97 -6.75 -1.89
C ALA A 2 14.50 -7.18 -2.02
N THR A 3 14.20 -8.41 -1.62
CA THR A 3 12.83 -8.94 -1.66
C THR A 3 12.41 -9.31 -0.25
N LEU A 4 11.30 -8.78 0.21
CA LEU A 4 10.73 -9.10 1.51
C LEU A 4 9.41 -9.84 1.30
N LYS A 5 9.44 -11.17 1.51
CA LYS A 5 8.27 -12.03 1.32
C LYS A 5 7.49 -12.18 2.63
N ARG A 6 6.65 -11.20 2.95
CA ARG A 6 5.79 -11.23 4.13
C ARG A 6 4.37 -10.78 3.74
N PRO A 7 3.32 -11.52 4.14
CA PRO A 7 1.93 -11.18 3.83
C PRO A 7 1.35 -10.08 4.73
N ASP A 8 2.06 -9.71 5.80
CA ASP A 8 1.66 -8.76 6.83
C ASP A 8 2.27 -7.36 6.64
N LEU A 9 2.72 -7.06 5.41
CA LEU A 9 3.24 -5.75 5.03
C LEU A 9 2.28 -5.03 4.11
N TYR A 10 2.12 -3.76 4.37
CA TYR A 10 1.24 -2.86 3.62
C TYR A 10 2.00 -1.59 3.28
N GLY A 11 1.71 -0.98 2.14
CA GLY A 11 2.37 0.26 1.78
C GLY A 11 1.87 0.87 0.48
N LYS A 12 2.27 2.12 0.26
CA LYS A 12 1.92 2.91 -0.90
C LYS A 12 3.11 3.73 -1.37
N THR A 13 3.33 3.74 -2.67
CA THR A 13 4.30 4.63 -3.33
C THR A 13 3.73 6.02 -3.53
N GLY A 14 4.58 7.03 -3.56
CA GLY A 14 4.28 8.37 -4.00
C GLY A 14 5.40 8.87 -4.93
N THR A 15 5.03 9.56 -6.00
CA THR A 15 5.95 10.19 -6.92
C THR A 15 5.35 11.52 -7.35
N THR A 16 6.11 12.61 -7.21
CA THR A 16 5.68 13.91 -7.71
C THR A 16 5.82 13.97 -9.23
N ASN A 17 5.15 14.94 -9.86
CA ASN A 17 5.36 15.22 -11.26
C ASN A 17 6.84 15.48 -11.54
N ASP A 18 7.33 15.03 -12.69
CA ASP A 18 8.74 15.14 -13.11
C ASP A 18 9.74 14.43 -12.16
N ALA A 19 9.25 13.50 -11.32
CA ALA A 19 10.08 12.73 -10.40
C ALA A 19 11.02 13.60 -9.54
N VAL A 20 10.53 14.72 -9.00
CA VAL A 20 11.30 15.59 -8.11
C VAL A 20 11.46 14.95 -6.73
N ASP A 21 10.39 14.32 -6.27
CA ASP A 21 10.35 13.56 -5.02
C ASP A 21 9.78 12.17 -5.23
N THR A 22 10.34 11.21 -4.54
CA THR A 22 9.77 9.86 -4.44
C THR A 22 9.58 9.46 -2.99
N TRP A 23 8.47 8.77 -2.74
CA TRP A 23 8.04 8.36 -1.43
C TRP A 23 7.67 6.89 -1.41
N PHE A 24 7.92 6.24 -0.30
CA PHE A 24 7.25 5.01 0.06
C PHE A 24 6.85 5.07 1.53
N ALA A 25 5.57 4.95 1.80
CA ALA A 25 5.02 4.85 3.14
C ALA A 25 4.45 3.44 3.32
N GLY A 26 4.90 2.73 4.35
CA GLY A 26 4.43 1.38 4.59
C GLY A 26 4.56 0.97 6.05
N PHE A 27 3.91 -0.12 6.41
CA PHE A 27 3.86 -0.60 7.78
C PHE A 27 3.70 -2.11 7.89
N HIS A 28 4.14 -2.60 9.00
CA HIS A 28 3.81 -3.85 9.67
C HIS A 28 2.97 -3.50 10.92
N PRO A 29 2.17 -4.38 11.51
CA PRO A 29 1.41 -4.08 12.73
C PRO A 29 2.22 -3.49 13.90
N THR A 30 3.52 -3.74 13.96
CA THR A 30 4.41 -3.24 15.02
C THR A 30 5.34 -2.13 14.61
N VAL A 31 5.51 -1.85 13.31
CA VAL A 31 6.47 -0.88 12.78
C VAL A 31 5.88 -0.16 11.58
N ALA A 32 5.92 1.16 11.59
CA ALA A 32 5.64 1.99 10.43
C ALA A 32 6.90 2.74 10.01
N ALA A 33 7.13 2.86 8.71
CA ALA A 33 8.25 3.59 8.16
C ALA A 33 7.87 4.33 6.88
N VAL A 34 8.42 5.51 6.73
CA VAL A 34 8.28 6.33 5.52
C VAL A 34 9.67 6.64 5.01
N VAL A 35 9.87 6.43 3.72
CA VAL A 35 11.10 6.80 3.01
C VAL A 35 10.77 7.90 2.01
N TRP A 36 11.54 8.95 2.08
CA TRP A 36 11.53 10.04 1.12
C TRP A 36 12.89 10.16 0.45
N MET A 37 12.90 10.43 -0.84
CA MET A 37 14.09 10.74 -1.61
C MET A 37 13.83 11.97 -2.48
N GLY A 38 14.75 12.93 -2.39
CA GLY A 38 14.67 14.18 -3.11
C GLY A 38 15.97 14.97 -2.90
N TYR A 39 16.07 16.10 -3.58
CA TYR A 39 17.17 17.05 -3.39
C TYR A 39 16.71 18.25 -2.57
N ASP A 40 17.59 18.82 -1.74
CA ASP A 40 17.30 20.04 -0.96
C ASP A 40 16.91 21.21 -1.86
N SER A 41 17.55 21.32 -3.03
CA SER A 41 17.11 22.20 -4.11
C SER A 41 16.29 21.37 -5.11
N PRO A 42 14.98 21.58 -5.20
CA PRO A 42 14.10 20.74 -6.01
C PRO A 42 14.57 20.61 -7.46
N ARG A 43 14.80 19.38 -7.88
CA ARG A 43 15.16 19.02 -9.26
C ARG A 43 14.81 17.57 -9.52
N SER A 44 14.62 17.18 -10.78
CA SER A 44 14.32 15.81 -11.14
C SER A 44 15.39 14.83 -10.61
N LEU A 45 14.93 13.70 -10.07
CA LEU A 45 15.77 12.57 -9.66
C LEU A 45 16.25 11.76 -10.87
N GLY A 46 15.65 11.94 -12.03
CA GLY A 46 15.96 11.26 -13.28
C GLY A 46 14.71 10.83 -14.03
N ASP A 47 14.89 10.54 -15.31
CA ASP A 47 13.83 10.03 -16.17
C ASP A 47 13.41 8.63 -15.71
N ARG A 48 12.11 8.44 -15.43
CA ARG A 48 11.50 7.19 -14.98
C ARG A 48 11.77 6.80 -13.52
N GLU A 49 12.33 7.69 -12.70
CA GLU A 49 12.48 7.40 -11.28
C GLU A 49 11.14 7.48 -10.58
N THR A 50 10.87 6.47 -9.74
CA THR A 50 9.58 6.31 -9.05
C THR A 50 9.77 5.93 -7.58
N GLY A 51 8.72 6.08 -6.79
CA GLY A 51 8.71 5.59 -5.41
C GLY A 51 8.96 4.07 -5.31
N GLY A 52 8.53 3.30 -6.31
CA GLY A 52 8.80 1.87 -6.40
C GLY A 52 10.25 1.55 -6.78
N GLY A 53 10.89 2.40 -7.58
CA GLY A 53 12.28 2.23 -8.01
C GLY A 53 13.30 2.70 -6.97
N LEU A 54 13.06 3.81 -6.32
CA LEU A 54 14.02 4.43 -5.40
C LEU A 54 13.67 4.22 -3.92
N SER A 55 12.48 4.63 -3.49
CA SER A 55 12.13 4.65 -2.07
C SER A 55 11.77 3.27 -1.52
N LEU A 56 11.10 2.43 -2.30
CA LEU A 56 10.71 1.07 -1.87
C LEU A 56 11.90 0.17 -1.54
N PRO A 57 12.99 0.09 -2.33
CA PRO A 57 14.14 -0.76 -1.98
C PRO A 57 14.78 -0.37 -0.63
N VAL A 58 14.83 0.91 -0.32
CA VAL A 58 15.34 1.41 0.96
C VAL A 58 14.42 1.00 2.09
N TRP A 59 13.11 1.17 1.90
CA TRP A 59 12.10 0.73 2.86
C TRP A 59 12.16 -0.78 3.12
N ILE A 60 12.31 -1.60 2.06
CA ILE A 60 12.45 -3.05 2.20
C ILE A 60 13.69 -3.40 3.04
N SER A 61 14.83 -2.77 2.77
CA SER A 61 16.07 -3.00 3.53
C SER A 61 15.92 -2.66 5.01
N PHE A 62 15.26 -1.54 5.31
CA PHE A 62 14.94 -1.16 6.68
C PHE A 62 14.04 -2.19 7.36
N MET A 63 12.94 -2.59 6.71
CA MET A 63 11.97 -3.53 7.28
C MET A 63 12.54 -4.93 7.44
N GLN A 64 13.45 -5.38 6.56
CA GLN A 64 14.17 -6.64 6.75
C GLN A 64 14.93 -6.67 8.07
N THR A 65 15.57 -5.56 8.42
CA THR A 65 16.30 -5.43 9.69
C THR A 65 15.35 -5.29 10.88
N ALA A 66 14.36 -4.41 10.75
CA ALA A 66 13.41 -4.11 11.83
C ALA A 66 12.53 -5.32 12.21
N LEU A 67 12.23 -6.19 11.25
CA LEU A 67 11.39 -7.38 11.44
C LEU A 67 12.20 -8.68 11.58
N ASN A 68 13.51 -8.58 11.74
CA ASN A 68 14.32 -9.77 11.97
C ASN A 68 13.91 -10.46 13.29
N GLY A 69 13.52 -11.73 13.19
CA GLY A 69 13.02 -12.49 14.34
C GLY A 69 11.57 -12.19 14.75
N VAL A 70 10.90 -11.26 14.08
CA VAL A 70 9.48 -10.97 14.32
C VAL A 70 8.62 -12.00 13.54
N PRO A 71 7.75 -12.76 14.22
CA PRO A 71 6.86 -13.71 13.54
C PRO A 71 5.91 -13.01 12.59
N VAL A 72 5.41 -13.73 11.57
CA VAL A 72 4.37 -13.24 10.69
C VAL A 72 3.10 -13.00 11.48
N TYR A 73 2.51 -11.82 11.31
CA TYR A 73 1.26 -11.46 11.95
C TYR A 73 0.09 -11.80 11.02
N GLU A 74 -0.86 -12.56 11.54
CA GLU A 74 -2.13 -12.80 10.87
C GLU A 74 -3.19 -11.86 11.45
N PRO A 75 -3.60 -10.81 10.72
CA PRO A 75 -4.59 -9.88 11.22
C PRO A 75 -5.94 -10.59 11.35
N SER A 76 -6.52 -10.55 12.55
CA SER A 76 -7.90 -10.95 12.78
C SER A 76 -8.83 -9.76 12.50
N ALA A 77 -10.01 -10.06 11.98
CA ALA A 77 -11.03 -9.03 11.84
C ALA A 77 -11.37 -8.41 13.20
N PRO A 78 -11.42 -7.07 13.31
CA PRO A 78 -11.94 -6.44 14.51
C PRO A 78 -13.40 -6.83 14.76
N GLU A 79 -13.84 -6.73 16.01
CA GLU A 79 -15.23 -6.97 16.36
C GLU A 79 -16.17 -6.08 15.53
N GLY A 80 -17.23 -6.66 15.01
CA GLY A 80 -18.19 -5.96 14.16
C GLY A 80 -17.79 -5.84 12.67
N VAL A 81 -16.62 -6.37 12.26
CA VAL A 81 -16.20 -6.41 10.87
C VAL A 81 -16.21 -7.86 10.36
N VAL A 82 -16.81 -8.09 9.21
CA VAL A 82 -16.94 -9.40 8.57
C VAL A 82 -16.39 -9.38 7.16
N ASN A 83 -15.84 -10.52 6.72
CA ASN A 83 -15.39 -10.70 5.35
C ASN A 83 -16.49 -11.39 4.55
N VAL A 84 -16.92 -10.80 3.45
CA VAL A 84 -17.89 -11.38 2.52
C VAL A 84 -17.29 -11.36 1.12
N GLY A 85 -17.00 -12.52 0.57
CA GLY A 85 -16.47 -12.64 -0.80
C GLY A 85 -15.08 -11.98 -0.99
N GLY A 86 -14.28 -11.85 0.06
CA GLY A 86 -12.97 -11.19 0.02
C GLY A 86 -12.98 -9.71 0.36
N GLU A 87 -14.14 -9.10 0.54
CA GLU A 87 -14.34 -7.71 0.92
C GLU A 87 -14.72 -7.59 2.39
N TRP A 88 -14.26 -6.50 3.04
CA TRP A 88 -14.51 -6.23 4.45
C TRP A 88 -15.68 -5.26 4.63
N PHE A 89 -16.66 -5.65 5.44
CA PHE A 89 -17.85 -4.86 5.75
C PHE A 89 -18.07 -4.76 7.25
N TYR A 90 -18.67 -3.70 7.70
CA TYR A 90 -19.29 -3.72 9.02
C TYR A 90 -20.44 -4.75 9.02
N GLY A 91 -20.55 -5.54 10.07
CA GLY A 91 -21.53 -6.63 10.18
C GLY A 91 -22.98 -6.19 9.93
N GLU A 92 -23.32 -4.95 10.30
CA GLU A 92 -24.62 -4.34 10.04
C GLU A 92 -24.94 -4.20 8.55
N PHE A 93 -23.92 -4.04 7.67
CA PHE A 93 -24.09 -3.90 6.23
C PHE A 93 -23.91 -5.21 5.46
N SER A 94 -23.48 -6.28 6.12
CA SER A 94 -23.18 -7.57 5.48
C SER A 94 -24.43 -8.30 4.96
N ARG A 95 -25.62 -7.92 5.44
CA ARG A 95 -26.92 -8.53 5.11
C ARG A 95 -27.71 -7.74 4.07
N GLY A 96 -27.09 -6.91 3.26
CA GLY A 96 -27.74 -6.21 2.14
C GLY A 96 -28.56 -4.97 2.52
N GLY A 97 -28.38 -4.45 3.74
CA GLY A 97 -29.01 -3.19 4.16
C GLY A 97 -28.13 -1.96 3.94
N GLY A 98 -27.05 -2.07 3.20
CA GLY A 98 -26.12 -0.97 2.96
C GLY A 98 -26.68 0.07 1.97
N VAL A 99 -26.31 1.33 2.18
CA VAL A 99 -26.59 2.43 1.25
C VAL A 99 -25.89 2.10 -0.07
N SER A 100 -26.65 1.82 -1.12
CA SER A 100 -26.14 1.45 -2.44
C SER A 100 -25.52 2.62 -3.23
N SER A 101 -25.72 3.84 -2.79
CA SER A 101 -24.95 5.02 -3.23
C SER A 101 -25.14 6.17 -2.24
N VAL A 102 -24.05 6.83 -1.85
CA VAL A 102 -24.09 8.19 -1.29
C VAL A 102 -24.03 9.11 -2.51
N GLY A 103 -25.14 9.80 -2.80
CA GLY A 103 -25.36 10.61 -3.99
C GLY A 103 -24.12 11.36 -4.49
N GLY A 104 -23.55 10.90 -5.54
CA GLY A 104 -22.51 11.53 -6.31
C GLY A 104 -22.65 11.06 -7.74
N ASN A 105 -22.65 11.99 -8.68
CA ASN A 105 -22.66 11.76 -10.12
C ASN A 105 -21.68 10.65 -10.50
N GLU A 106 -22.08 9.82 -11.43
CA GLU A 106 -21.27 8.78 -12.04
C GLU A 106 -19.86 9.28 -12.36
N ALA A 107 -18.88 8.83 -11.59
CA ALA A 107 -17.49 8.97 -11.98
C ALA A 107 -17.24 8.03 -13.18
N PRO A 108 -16.41 8.44 -14.16
CA PRO A 108 -16.07 7.57 -15.29
C PRO A 108 -15.43 6.29 -14.74
N ALA A 109 -15.72 5.15 -15.39
CA ALA A 109 -15.31 3.82 -15.02
C ALA A 109 -13.80 3.77 -14.68
N GLY A 110 -13.49 3.92 -13.40
CA GLY A 110 -12.17 3.73 -12.85
C GLY A 110 -11.90 2.24 -12.63
N ARG A 111 -10.65 1.88 -12.62
CA ARG A 111 -10.16 0.52 -12.38
C ARG A 111 -10.80 -0.07 -11.14
N THR A 112 -11.18 -1.34 -11.23
CA THR A 112 -11.78 -2.03 -10.10
C THR A 112 -10.78 -2.16 -8.94
N PRO A 113 -11.22 -2.17 -7.66
CA PRO A 113 -10.34 -2.35 -6.51
C PRO A 113 -9.47 -3.61 -6.58
N SER A 114 -9.89 -4.62 -7.34
CA SER A 114 -9.12 -5.84 -7.60
C SER A 114 -7.92 -5.62 -8.52
N GLU A 115 -7.98 -4.66 -9.44
CA GLU A 115 -6.86 -4.32 -10.33
C GLU A 115 -5.81 -3.49 -9.61
N GLU A 116 -6.20 -2.60 -8.71
CA GLU A 116 -5.25 -1.87 -7.85
C GLU A 116 -4.52 -2.80 -6.88
N ARG A 117 -5.21 -3.78 -6.29
CA ARG A 117 -4.59 -4.79 -5.42
C ARG A 117 -3.57 -5.65 -6.16
N ARG A 118 -3.87 -6.07 -7.40
CA ARG A 118 -2.91 -6.81 -8.24
C ARG A 118 -1.67 -6.00 -8.54
N SER A 119 -1.82 -4.73 -8.85
CA SER A 119 -0.70 -3.83 -9.13
C SER A 119 0.23 -3.66 -7.91
N ILE A 120 -0.31 -3.59 -6.69
CA ILE A 120 0.48 -3.48 -5.47
C ILE A 120 1.18 -4.80 -5.15
N LEU A 121 0.47 -5.93 -5.27
CA LEU A 121 1.06 -7.26 -5.04
C LEU A 121 2.16 -7.60 -6.06
N ASP A 122 2.04 -7.12 -7.30
CA ASP A 122 3.06 -7.33 -8.32
C ASP A 122 4.35 -6.54 -8.04
N LEU A 123 4.27 -5.40 -7.34
CA LEU A 123 5.46 -4.66 -6.87
C LEU A 123 6.30 -5.46 -5.86
N PHE A 124 5.69 -6.38 -5.13
CA PHE A 124 6.38 -7.24 -4.16
C PHE A 124 6.80 -8.61 -4.73
N ARG A 125 6.44 -8.93 -5.98
CA ARG A 125 6.64 -10.25 -6.59
C ARG A 125 7.88 -10.40 -7.47
N ASN A 126 8.59 -9.33 -7.80
CA ASN A 126 9.80 -9.37 -8.62
C ASN A 126 11.08 -9.27 -7.81
#